data_80c4b1b544f26539001c7dd375af4417
#
_entry.id   80c4b1b544f26539001c7dd375af4417
#
_cell.length_a   1.000
_cell.length_b   1.000
_cell.length_c   1.000
_cell.angle_alpha   90.00
_cell.angle_beta   90.00
_cell.angle_gamma   90.00
#
_symmetry.space_group_name_H-M   'P 1'
#
loop_
_entity.id
_entity.type
_entity.pdbx_description
1 polymer ?
#
loop_
_entity_poly.entity_id
_entity_poly.type
_entity_poly.pdbx_seq_one_letter_code
_entity_poly.pdbx_strand_id
1 'polypeptide(L)'
;MKLTLSVLLVLLWSVVLFGQTGQLSTTAVNFPEQTVGTISATQLVTLTNTGTAPLTISRIAAILPFHQKNNCKTGLAVNASCTIQITFQPVNSGTFIGTVKITDNDPNSPEAINLTGTSTPPGIGLIQHVVFIIKENRSFDQYFGQFPGANGATTGVISTGATIPLSHTSDQTTHDIDHGWASAVEAINGGKMNQFDLIPGGNQDGDYLSYSQMGQADLPNYWTYATNFVLADNMFSSLQGPTFPNHLYIMAGQSANVISNPKYFNKGSNVWMNWGCDAESQVRVTTLNSANKQVNVFPCFDITTVADELESAGVTWRYYAPPQGVSGYQYSILNAINHIRNSDLWSERVVNNSQFITDAMNGNLPQVSWVVTGPGSEHPPTSTCFGEDTTVSQVNAIMQGADWPTTAIFLAWDDFGGFYDHVPPPVEDKFGLGPRVPLIIISPYAKTGYISHTQYEFASILRFIEDRFGLPALTERDSSANGPEDSFDFTQSPRAPLVLQPRSCLIASTTTTSFAAQTVGTTSAVKKLYLKNQGGGTANITIAAPVLSGGNASDFVLTTTCKSTIAPNGSCTLNISFKPTATGTRWTNISVGNNASGGPQLIYLSGTGQ
;
A
#
# COMPACT_ATOMS: atom_id res chain seq x y z
N MET A 1 -22.57 -51.95 87.50
CA MET A 1 -22.93 -51.04 86.39
C MET A 1 -22.15 -51.44 85.17
N LYS A 2 -22.79 -52.25 84.28
CA LYS A 2 -22.14 -52.79 83.09
C LYS A 2 -22.44 -51.85 81.93
N LEU A 3 -21.42 -51.28 81.24
CA LEU A 3 -21.53 -50.47 80.04
C LEU A 3 -21.36 -51.44 78.86
N THR A 4 -22.38 -51.59 78.05
CA THR A 4 -22.34 -52.29 76.78
C THR A 4 -21.97 -51.32 75.67
N LEU A 5 -20.84 -51.58 74.97
CA LEU A 5 -20.36 -50.82 73.82
C LEU A 5 -20.94 -51.44 72.55
N SER A 6 -21.88 -50.74 71.89
CA SER A 6 -22.39 -51.15 70.58
C SER A 6 -21.48 -50.61 69.49
N VAL A 7 -20.83 -51.53 68.77
CA VAL A 7 -20.03 -51.20 67.56
C VAL A 7 -21.00 -51.07 66.36
N LEU A 8 -21.11 -49.87 65.80
CA LEU A 8 -21.87 -49.62 64.57
C LEU A 8 -20.96 -49.86 63.34
N LEU A 9 -21.19 -50.94 62.63
CA LEU A 9 -20.47 -51.31 61.40
C LEU A 9 -21.07 -50.46 60.24
N VAL A 10 -20.34 -49.39 59.82
CA VAL A 10 -20.73 -48.59 58.61
C VAL A 10 -20.18 -49.31 57.39
N LEU A 11 -21.04 -49.98 56.65
CA LEU A 11 -20.76 -50.52 55.29
C LEU A 11 -20.67 -49.34 54.33
N LEU A 12 -19.44 -48.95 53.97
CA LEU A 12 -19.17 -48.04 52.82
C LEU A 12 -19.45 -48.82 51.53
N TRP A 13 -20.60 -48.60 50.98
CA TRP A 13 -20.89 -48.95 49.59
C TRP A 13 -20.11 -47.99 48.69
N SER A 14 -19.05 -48.49 48.02
CA SER A 14 -18.41 -47.77 46.90
C SER A 14 -19.42 -47.76 45.75
N VAL A 15 -20.07 -46.64 45.56
CA VAL A 15 -20.84 -46.38 44.33
C VAL A 15 -19.80 -46.27 43.18
N VAL A 16 -19.62 -47.38 42.47
CA VAL A 16 -18.92 -47.32 41.18
C VAL A 16 -19.87 -46.58 40.24
N LEU A 17 -19.59 -45.32 39.98
CA LEU A 17 -20.25 -44.54 38.94
C LEU A 17 -19.88 -45.20 37.60
N PHE A 18 -20.84 -45.98 37.05
CA PHE A 18 -20.75 -46.46 35.67
C PHE A 18 -20.94 -45.25 34.76
N GLY A 19 -19.87 -44.73 34.19
CA GLY A 19 -19.89 -43.59 33.30
C GLY A 19 -19.69 -44.01 31.84
N GLN A 20 -20.42 -43.37 30.96
CA GLN A 20 -20.12 -43.39 29.54
C GLN A 20 -18.95 -42.44 29.31
N THR A 21 -17.96 -42.83 28.51
CA THR A 21 -16.80 -41.97 28.22
C THR A 21 -16.35 -42.17 26.77
N GLY A 22 -16.49 -41.14 25.99
CA GLY A 22 -15.98 -41.05 24.62
C GLY A 22 -14.52 -40.55 24.62
N GLN A 23 -13.61 -41.25 23.95
CA GLN A 23 -12.24 -40.82 23.76
C GLN A 23 -11.92 -40.65 22.28
N LEU A 24 -11.49 -39.47 21.89
CA LEU A 24 -11.03 -39.15 20.53
C LEU A 24 -9.56 -39.45 20.37
N SER A 25 -9.14 -40.01 19.23
CA SER A 25 -7.72 -40.21 18.88
C SER A 25 -6.95 -38.87 18.72
N THR A 26 -7.65 -37.80 18.38
CA THR A 26 -7.17 -36.43 18.38
C THR A 26 -8.34 -35.47 18.57
N THR A 27 -8.07 -34.31 19.17
CA THR A 27 -9.03 -33.20 19.34
C THR A 27 -8.79 -32.04 18.37
N ALA A 28 -7.79 -32.17 17.47
CA ALA A 28 -7.49 -31.18 16.44
C ALA A 28 -7.04 -31.85 15.13
N VAL A 29 -7.47 -31.29 14.00
CA VAL A 29 -7.07 -31.69 12.65
C VAL A 29 -6.73 -30.44 11.86
N ASN A 30 -5.50 -30.37 11.36
CA ASN A 30 -5.02 -29.31 10.48
C ASN A 30 -4.93 -29.87 9.06
N PHE A 31 -5.64 -29.25 8.12
CA PHE A 31 -5.58 -29.62 6.72
C PHE A 31 -4.43 -28.87 6.04
N PRO A 32 -3.66 -29.56 5.16
CA PRO A 32 -2.75 -28.87 4.25
C PRO A 32 -3.50 -27.83 3.40
N GLU A 33 -2.77 -26.88 2.85
CA GLU A 33 -3.30 -25.91 1.89
C GLU A 33 -4.09 -26.60 0.77
N GLN A 34 -5.27 -26.06 0.45
CA GLN A 34 -6.20 -26.61 -0.53
C GLN A 34 -6.57 -25.56 -1.57
N THR A 35 -6.49 -25.89 -2.86
CA THR A 35 -7.00 -24.99 -3.90
C THR A 35 -8.53 -24.87 -3.82
N VAL A 36 -9.06 -23.66 -3.93
CA VAL A 36 -10.51 -23.38 -3.99
C VAL A 36 -11.20 -24.29 -5.00
N GLY A 37 -12.34 -24.87 -4.60
CA GLY A 37 -13.14 -25.79 -5.43
C GLY A 37 -12.66 -27.25 -5.43
N THR A 38 -11.50 -27.55 -4.82
CA THR A 38 -11.02 -28.96 -4.72
C THR A 38 -11.31 -29.55 -3.32
N ILE A 39 -11.18 -30.86 -3.19
CA ILE A 39 -11.43 -31.59 -1.93
C ILE A 39 -10.08 -32.11 -1.41
N SER A 40 -9.81 -31.89 -0.13
CA SER A 40 -8.61 -32.38 0.53
C SER A 40 -8.56 -33.90 0.66
N ALA A 41 -7.38 -34.44 0.93
CA ALA A 41 -7.27 -35.82 1.42
C ALA A 41 -8.08 -36.00 2.72
N THR A 42 -8.69 -37.16 2.88
CA THR A 42 -9.50 -37.49 4.06
C THR A 42 -8.61 -37.67 5.30
N GLN A 43 -8.94 -36.98 6.37
CA GLN A 43 -8.34 -37.15 7.71
C GLN A 43 -9.25 -38.06 8.53
N LEU A 44 -8.65 -38.99 9.29
CA LEU A 44 -9.36 -39.98 10.08
C LEU A 44 -9.23 -39.68 11.57
N VAL A 45 -10.36 -39.61 12.27
CA VAL A 45 -10.43 -39.53 13.73
C VAL A 45 -11.23 -40.69 14.25
N THR A 46 -10.70 -41.41 15.26
CA THR A 46 -11.36 -42.53 15.89
C THR A 46 -12.00 -42.08 17.21
N LEU A 47 -13.28 -42.41 17.39
CA LEU A 47 -13.97 -42.30 18.66
C LEU A 47 -14.05 -43.69 19.28
N THR A 48 -13.55 -43.86 20.50
CA THR A 48 -13.55 -45.12 21.26
C THR A 48 -14.37 -44.94 22.54
N ASN A 49 -15.26 -45.85 22.82
CA ASN A 49 -15.92 -45.90 24.12
C ASN A 49 -14.98 -46.53 25.15
N THR A 50 -14.39 -45.73 26.02
CA THR A 50 -13.50 -46.17 27.11
C THR A 50 -14.25 -46.27 28.46
N GLY A 51 -15.54 -45.99 28.46
CA GLY A 51 -16.42 -46.10 29.63
C GLY A 51 -16.77 -47.52 29.97
N THR A 52 -17.62 -47.68 30.98
CA THR A 52 -18.10 -48.98 31.50
C THR A 52 -19.53 -49.33 31.04
N ALA A 53 -20.17 -48.46 30.27
CA ALA A 53 -21.50 -48.61 29.72
C ALA A 53 -21.54 -48.21 28.23
N PRO A 54 -22.52 -48.63 27.42
CA PRO A 54 -22.62 -48.28 26.00
C PRO A 54 -22.73 -46.77 25.80
N LEU A 55 -21.95 -46.22 24.87
CA LEU A 55 -21.99 -44.81 24.47
C LEU A 55 -23.06 -44.63 23.38
N THR A 56 -24.09 -43.84 23.65
CA THR A 56 -25.17 -43.56 22.69
C THR A 56 -24.90 -42.22 21.98
N ILE A 57 -24.59 -42.29 20.68
CA ILE A 57 -24.27 -41.12 19.84
C ILE A 57 -25.58 -40.66 19.20
N SER A 58 -25.95 -39.39 19.46
CA SER A 58 -27.17 -38.79 18.91
C SER A 58 -26.89 -37.97 17.66
N ARG A 59 -25.70 -37.33 17.53
CA ARG A 59 -25.35 -36.51 16.39
C ARG A 59 -23.83 -36.35 16.23
N ILE A 60 -23.36 -36.39 14.96
CA ILE A 60 -22.02 -35.94 14.57
C ILE A 60 -22.19 -34.88 13.46
N ALA A 61 -21.70 -33.66 13.65
CA ALA A 61 -21.88 -32.56 12.70
C ALA A 61 -20.61 -31.73 12.54
N ALA A 62 -20.27 -31.45 11.27
CA ALA A 62 -19.21 -30.52 10.90
C ALA A 62 -19.82 -29.17 10.48
N ILE A 63 -19.02 -28.10 10.59
CA ILE A 63 -19.33 -26.75 10.07
C ILE A 63 -18.64 -26.60 8.73
N LEU A 64 -19.36 -26.09 7.71
CA LEU A 64 -18.78 -25.80 6.39
C LEU A 64 -17.61 -24.80 6.53
N PRO A 65 -16.58 -24.94 5.70
CA PRO A 65 -16.42 -25.84 4.55
C PRO A 65 -15.82 -27.21 4.87
N PHE A 66 -15.87 -27.62 6.13
CA PHE A 66 -15.47 -28.97 6.55
C PHE A 66 -16.67 -29.93 6.45
N HIS A 67 -16.41 -31.11 5.92
CA HIS A 67 -17.40 -32.16 5.76
C HIS A 67 -17.01 -33.39 6.58
N GLN A 68 -17.99 -34.09 7.10
CA GLN A 68 -17.74 -35.36 7.78
C GLN A 68 -18.62 -36.49 7.23
N LYS A 69 -18.06 -37.68 7.24
CA LYS A 69 -18.74 -38.94 7.05
C LYS A 69 -18.25 -39.91 8.11
N ASN A 70 -19.13 -40.72 8.69
CA ASN A 70 -18.71 -41.63 9.74
C ASN A 70 -19.41 -42.99 9.63
N ASN A 71 -18.85 -44.00 10.30
CA ASN A 71 -19.43 -45.32 10.45
C ASN A 71 -19.92 -45.58 11.90
N CYS A 72 -20.04 -44.54 12.70
CA CYS A 72 -20.49 -44.59 14.08
C CYS A 72 -21.98 -45.00 14.12
N LYS A 73 -22.28 -46.10 14.81
CA LYS A 73 -23.66 -46.53 15.08
C LYS A 73 -24.21 -45.72 16.25
N THR A 74 -25.53 -45.69 16.39
CA THR A 74 -26.22 -45.03 17.49
C THR A 74 -25.83 -45.53 18.88
N GLY A 75 -25.29 -46.77 18.99
CA GLY A 75 -24.75 -47.33 20.22
C GLY A 75 -23.36 -47.92 19.99
N LEU A 76 -22.35 -47.45 20.71
CA LEU A 76 -20.98 -47.95 20.69
C LEU A 76 -20.74 -48.75 21.98
N ALA A 77 -20.55 -50.08 21.82
CA ALA A 77 -20.31 -50.96 22.96
C ALA A 77 -19.01 -50.58 23.71
N VAL A 78 -18.87 -51.02 24.95
CA VAL A 78 -17.64 -50.82 25.74
C VAL A 78 -16.42 -51.36 24.98
N ASN A 79 -15.36 -50.60 24.91
CA ASN A 79 -14.12 -50.84 24.16
C ASN A 79 -14.27 -50.92 22.64
N ALA A 80 -15.46 -50.61 22.09
CA ALA A 80 -15.65 -50.50 20.65
C ALA A 80 -15.26 -49.12 20.15
N SER A 81 -14.86 -49.05 18.88
CA SER A 81 -14.48 -47.81 18.20
C SER A 81 -15.24 -47.61 16.89
N CYS A 82 -15.37 -46.37 16.48
CA CYS A 82 -15.85 -45.97 15.16
C CYS A 82 -14.96 -44.88 14.57
N THR A 83 -15.07 -44.67 13.26
CA THR A 83 -14.23 -43.73 12.52
C THR A 83 -15.04 -42.56 11.97
N ILE A 84 -14.56 -41.37 12.17
CA ILE A 84 -15.05 -40.11 11.60
C ILE A 84 -14.04 -39.69 10.52
N GLN A 85 -14.51 -39.63 9.28
CA GLN A 85 -13.76 -39.17 8.11
C GLN A 85 -14.04 -37.67 7.91
N ILE A 86 -13.02 -36.86 7.87
CA ILE A 86 -13.15 -35.40 7.74
C ILE A 86 -12.44 -34.96 6.47
N THR A 87 -13.09 -34.12 5.66
CA THR A 87 -12.51 -33.48 4.47
C THR A 87 -12.76 -31.99 4.52
N PHE A 88 -11.89 -31.25 3.86
CA PHE A 88 -11.96 -29.80 3.68
C PHE A 88 -12.22 -29.49 2.21
N GLN A 89 -13.28 -28.72 1.91
CA GLN A 89 -13.67 -28.35 0.55
C GLN A 89 -14.02 -26.85 0.52
N PRO A 90 -13.01 -25.96 0.44
CA PRO A 90 -13.24 -24.53 0.43
C PRO A 90 -13.87 -24.05 -0.89
N VAL A 91 -14.78 -23.09 -0.80
CA VAL A 91 -15.40 -22.40 -1.94
C VAL A 91 -14.86 -21.00 -2.16
N ASN A 92 -14.12 -20.45 -1.18
CA ASN A 92 -13.43 -19.18 -1.23
C ASN A 92 -12.00 -19.38 -0.71
N SER A 93 -11.09 -18.46 -1.05
CA SER A 93 -9.74 -18.43 -0.47
C SER A 93 -9.75 -17.90 0.97
N GLY A 94 -8.74 -18.24 1.74
CA GLY A 94 -8.52 -17.78 3.10
C GLY A 94 -8.33 -18.89 4.12
N THR A 95 -8.20 -18.51 5.40
CA THR A 95 -8.08 -19.43 6.53
C THR A 95 -9.44 -19.73 7.13
N PHE A 96 -9.72 -21.02 7.33
CA PHE A 96 -10.97 -21.51 7.88
C PHE A 96 -10.73 -22.21 9.21
N ILE A 97 -11.55 -21.85 10.19
CA ILE A 97 -11.59 -22.51 11.50
C ILE A 97 -12.97 -23.10 11.67
N GLY A 98 -13.04 -24.35 12.10
CA GLY A 98 -14.29 -25.05 12.30
C GLY A 98 -14.22 -26.12 13.36
N THR A 99 -15.31 -26.85 13.54
CA THR A 99 -15.38 -27.96 14.50
C THR A 99 -16.25 -29.11 13.96
N VAL A 100 -15.86 -30.34 14.28
CA VAL A 100 -16.79 -31.45 14.31
C VAL A 100 -17.27 -31.62 15.76
N LYS A 101 -18.58 -31.49 15.99
CA LYS A 101 -19.21 -31.73 17.30
C LYS A 101 -19.84 -33.13 17.32
N ILE A 102 -19.56 -33.88 18.38
CA ILE A 102 -20.13 -35.21 18.66
C ILE A 102 -21.00 -35.04 19.89
N THR A 103 -22.29 -35.31 19.74
CA THR A 103 -23.26 -35.27 20.83
C THR A 103 -23.64 -36.68 21.18
N ASP A 104 -23.42 -37.11 22.42
CA ASP A 104 -23.70 -38.43 22.94
C ASP A 104 -24.12 -38.34 24.42
N ASN A 105 -24.10 -39.46 25.13
CA ASN A 105 -24.49 -39.53 26.54
C ASN A 105 -23.29 -39.53 27.50
N ASP A 106 -22.07 -39.12 27.06
CA ASP A 106 -20.96 -38.80 27.95
C ASP A 106 -21.30 -37.58 28.80
N PRO A 107 -20.98 -37.55 30.09
CA PRO A 107 -21.16 -36.34 30.93
C PRO A 107 -20.45 -35.09 30.43
N ASN A 108 -19.41 -35.23 29.61
CA ASN A 108 -18.65 -34.10 29.01
C ASN A 108 -19.14 -33.77 27.59
N SER A 109 -20.19 -34.41 27.10
CA SER A 109 -20.77 -34.13 25.78
C SER A 109 -21.28 -32.69 25.65
N PRO A 110 -21.07 -32.04 24.48
CA PRO A 110 -20.49 -32.58 23.25
C PRO A 110 -18.96 -32.50 23.20
N GLU A 111 -18.33 -33.59 22.76
CA GLU A 111 -16.91 -33.53 22.37
C GLU A 111 -16.74 -32.75 21.08
N ALA A 112 -15.57 -32.11 20.93
CA ALA A 112 -15.21 -31.32 19.76
C ALA A 112 -13.87 -31.71 19.17
N ILE A 113 -13.81 -31.78 17.83
CA ILE A 113 -12.57 -31.84 17.07
C ILE A 113 -12.41 -30.47 16.42
N ASN A 114 -11.38 -29.74 16.81
CA ASN A 114 -11.06 -28.45 16.22
C ASN A 114 -10.41 -28.66 14.85
N LEU A 115 -10.85 -27.88 13.86
CA LEU A 115 -10.42 -28.00 12.47
C LEU A 115 -9.82 -26.67 12.01
N THR A 116 -8.69 -26.75 11.32
CA THR A 116 -8.12 -25.61 10.59
C THR A 116 -7.80 -26.05 9.16
N GLY A 117 -7.94 -25.12 8.20
CA GLY A 117 -7.56 -25.33 6.81
C GLY A 117 -7.37 -23.99 6.13
N THR A 118 -6.39 -23.90 5.25
CA THR A 118 -6.15 -22.75 4.39
C THR A 118 -6.48 -23.10 2.95
N SER A 119 -6.95 -22.10 2.18
CA SER A 119 -7.19 -22.29 0.75
C SER A 119 -6.70 -21.09 -0.06
N THR A 120 -6.21 -21.40 -1.27
CA THR A 120 -5.66 -20.44 -2.22
C THR A 120 -6.46 -20.46 -3.52
N PRO A 121 -6.56 -19.32 -4.23
CA PRO A 121 -7.14 -19.26 -5.56
C PRO A 121 -6.44 -20.21 -6.54
N PRO A 122 -7.15 -20.76 -7.55
CA PRO A 122 -6.54 -21.61 -8.56
C PRO A 122 -5.41 -20.87 -9.29
N GLY A 123 -4.24 -21.50 -9.37
CA GLY A 123 -3.09 -20.99 -10.12
C GLY A 123 -2.23 -19.93 -9.42
N ILE A 124 -2.67 -19.28 -8.33
CA ILE A 124 -1.88 -18.27 -7.61
C ILE A 124 -0.51 -18.82 -7.15
N GLY A 125 -0.40 -20.12 -6.91
CA GLY A 125 0.85 -20.83 -6.58
C GLY A 125 1.96 -20.70 -7.65
N LEU A 126 1.63 -20.30 -8.88
CA LEU A 126 2.60 -19.99 -9.93
C LEU A 126 3.38 -18.70 -9.64
N ILE A 127 2.83 -17.80 -8.82
CA ILE A 127 3.53 -16.61 -8.34
C ILE A 127 4.40 -17.01 -7.16
N GLN A 128 5.70 -16.91 -7.29
CA GLN A 128 6.66 -17.20 -6.22
C GLN A 128 7.28 -15.94 -5.62
N HIS A 129 7.24 -14.83 -6.39
CA HIS A 129 7.75 -13.53 -5.97
C HIS A 129 6.66 -12.47 -6.09
N VAL A 130 6.34 -11.81 -4.99
CA VAL A 130 5.44 -10.66 -4.93
C VAL A 130 6.27 -9.42 -4.66
N VAL A 131 6.22 -8.44 -5.55
CA VAL A 131 6.95 -7.18 -5.42
C VAL A 131 5.96 -6.03 -5.36
N PHE A 132 5.99 -5.26 -4.27
CA PHE A 132 5.20 -4.05 -4.14
C PHE A 132 6.11 -2.82 -4.25
N ILE A 133 6.00 -2.08 -5.37
CA ILE A 133 6.70 -0.81 -5.59
C ILE A 133 5.76 0.31 -5.17
N ILE A 134 6.17 1.07 -4.14
CA ILE A 134 5.37 2.12 -3.52
C ILE A 134 5.92 3.47 -3.97
N LYS A 135 5.04 4.28 -4.57
CA LYS A 135 5.31 5.64 -5.04
C LYS A 135 4.54 6.65 -4.19
N GLU A 136 4.76 7.94 -4.41
CA GLU A 136 4.23 8.99 -3.58
C GLU A 136 3.29 9.92 -4.35
N ASN A 137 2.11 10.11 -3.78
CA ASN A 137 1.24 11.26 -3.90
C ASN A 137 0.72 11.58 -5.30
N ARG A 138 -0.11 10.67 -5.86
CA ARG A 138 -0.83 10.90 -7.13
C ARG A 138 -2.23 10.29 -7.11
N SER A 139 -3.21 11.06 -7.59
CA SER A 139 -4.56 10.52 -7.80
C SER A 139 -4.65 9.75 -9.12
N PHE A 140 -5.69 8.91 -9.23
CA PHE A 140 -5.95 8.17 -10.48
C PHE A 140 -6.23 9.12 -11.64
N ASP A 141 -7.10 10.11 -11.46
CA ASP A 141 -7.44 11.05 -12.55
C ASP A 141 -6.26 11.90 -12.98
N GLN A 142 -5.31 12.17 -12.08
CA GLN A 142 -4.11 12.94 -12.43
C GLN A 142 -3.21 12.17 -13.42
N TYR A 143 -3.09 10.83 -13.30
CA TYR A 143 -2.17 10.04 -14.14
C TYR A 143 -2.89 9.27 -15.26
N PHE A 144 -4.10 8.81 -15.01
CA PHE A 144 -4.84 7.94 -15.91
C PHE A 144 -6.26 8.43 -16.24
N GLY A 145 -6.61 9.67 -15.85
CA GLY A 145 -7.92 10.25 -16.14
C GLY A 145 -8.27 10.33 -17.64
N GLN A 146 -7.25 10.30 -18.51
CA GLN A 146 -7.39 10.26 -19.97
C GLN A 146 -7.18 8.86 -20.57
N PHE A 147 -6.94 7.82 -19.75
CA PHE A 147 -6.62 6.50 -20.27
C PHE A 147 -7.86 5.87 -20.93
N PRO A 148 -7.76 5.40 -22.19
CA PRO A 148 -8.92 4.87 -22.92
C PRO A 148 -9.56 3.66 -22.22
N GLY A 149 -10.86 3.75 -21.95
CA GLY A 149 -11.65 2.69 -21.33
C GLY A 149 -11.63 2.68 -19.80
N ALA A 150 -10.77 3.46 -19.15
CA ALA A 150 -10.79 3.62 -17.70
C ALA A 150 -11.89 4.59 -17.24
N ASN A 151 -12.34 4.42 -16.01
CA ASN A 151 -13.25 5.37 -15.35
C ASN A 151 -12.47 6.63 -14.92
N GLY A 152 -12.12 7.47 -15.88
CA GLY A 152 -11.34 8.69 -15.68
C GLY A 152 -12.12 9.95 -16.00
N ALA A 153 -11.62 11.12 -15.55
CA ALA A 153 -12.18 12.42 -15.83
C ALA A 153 -11.16 13.36 -16.45
N THR A 154 -11.63 14.30 -17.30
CA THR A 154 -10.85 15.40 -17.90
C THR A 154 -11.35 16.77 -17.46
N THR A 155 -12.38 16.81 -16.63
CA THR A 155 -12.95 18.01 -16.01
C THR A 155 -13.25 17.73 -14.55
N GLY A 156 -13.24 18.77 -13.73
CA GLY A 156 -13.60 18.68 -12.32
C GLY A 156 -14.51 19.82 -11.89
N VAL A 157 -15.26 19.61 -10.81
CA VAL A 157 -16.11 20.63 -10.21
C VAL A 157 -15.35 21.28 -9.07
N ILE A 158 -15.22 22.62 -9.08
CA ILE A 158 -14.60 23.40 -8.01
C ILE A 158 -15.62 23.83 -6.95
N SER A 159 -15.15 24.39 -5.83
CA SER A 159 -15.96 24.78 -4.67
C SER A 159 -17.09 25.74 -4.99
N THR A 160 -16.97 26.57 -6.03
CA THR A 160 -18.02 27.48 -6.50
C THR A 160 -19.15 26.78 -7.27
N GLY A 161 -19.00 25.48 -7.57
CA GLY A 161 -19.91 24.72 -8.42
C GLY A 161 -19.63 24.83 -9.92
N ALA A 162 -18.60 25.57 -10.32
CA ALA A 162 -18.18 25.63 -11.72
C ALA A 162 -17.42 24.37 -12.13
N THR A 163 -17.64 23.89 -13.35
CA THR A 163 -16.85 22.83 -13.96
C THR A 163 -15.69 23.44 -14.73
N ILE A 164 -14.48 22.99 -14.44
CA ILE A 164 -13.26 23.42 -15.12
C ILE A 164 -12.56 22.23 -15.78
N PRO A 165 -11.81 22.42 -16.87
CA PRO A 165 -10.96 21.36 -17.42
C PRO A 165 -9.82 21.05 -16.46
N LEU A 166 -9.40 19.79 -16.39
CA LEU A 166 -8.13 19.44 -15.73
C LEU A 166 -6.98 19.92 -16.61
N SER A 167 -6.20 20.88 -16.10
CA SER A 167 -5.10 21.50 -16.83
C SER A 167 -3.90 20.56 -16.94
N HIS A 168 -2.96 20.83 -17.84
CA HIS A 168 -1.73 20.04 -17.94
C HIS A 168 -0.81 20.30 -16.74
N THR A 169 -0.29 19.22 -16.13
CA THR A 169 0.68 19.27 -15.03
C THR A 169 2.11 19.29 -15.58
N SER A 170 2.97 20.21 -15.11
CA SER A 170 4.41 20.16 -15.37
C SER A 170 5.05 18.93 -14.71
N ASP A 171 6.18 18.45 -15.26
CA ASP A 171 6.95 17.31 -14.71
C ASP A 171 7.31 17.50 -13.23
N GLN A 172 7.85 18.67 -12.90
CA GLN A 172 8.00 19.13 -11.51
C GLN A 172 6.97 20.21 -11.25
N THR A 173 6.14 20.04 -10.22
CA THR A 173 5.18 21.08 -9.81
C THR A 173 5.87 22.25 -9.16
N THR A 174 5.26 23.43 -9.18
CA THR A 174 5.85 24.65 -8.56
C THR A 174 5.80 24.61 -7.05
N HIS A 175 4.87 23.83 -6.46
CA HIS A 175 4.71 23.65 -5.03
C HIS A 175 4.04 22.29 -4.76
N ASP A 176 3.96 21.94 -3.49
CA ASP A 176 3.22 20.77 -2.99
C ASP A 176 1.80 21.19 -2.61
N ILE A 177 0.88 20.22 -2.59
CA ILE A 177 -0.52 20.39 -2.15
C ILE A 177 -0.70 19.63 -0.84
N ASP A 178 -1.36 20.24 0.14
CA ASP A 178 -1.66 19.56 1.41
C ASP A 178 -2.64 18.40 1.17
N HIS A 179 -2.25 17.22 1.58
CA HIS A 179 -3.00 15.96 1.47
C HIS A 179 -3.17 15.28 2.82
N GLY A 180 -3.04 16.04 3.92
CA GLY A 180 -3.33 15.55 5.27
C GLY A 180 -4.81 15.18 5.46
N TRP A 181 -5.13 14.55 6.59
CA TRP A 181 -6.48 14.12 6.94
C TRP A 181 -7.54 15.22 6.77
N ALA A 182 -7.27 16.42 7.27
CA ALA A 182 -8.23 17.52 7.19
C ALA A 182 -8.47 17.95 5.74
N SER A 183 -7.40 18.05 4.95
CA SER A 183 -7.46 18.42 3.54
C SER A 183 -8.15 17.34 2.69
N ALA A 184 -7.93 16.07 2.97
CA ALA A 184 -8.64 14.98 2.29
C ALA A 184 -10.15 15.03 2.58
N VAL A 185 -10.55 15.22 3.86
CA VAL A 185 -11.96 15.36 4.25
C VAL A 185 -12.61 16.58 3.59
N GLU A 186 -11.89 17.73 3.54
CA GLU A 186 -12.36 18.94 2.86
C GLU A 186 -12.54 18.71 1.36
N ALA A 187 -11.52 18.19 0.68
CA ALA A 187 -11.53 17.94 -0.76
C ALA A 187 -12.68 17.00 -1.18
N ILE A 188 -12.88 15.90 -0.43
CA ILE A 188 -13.94 14.91 -0.65
C ILE A 188 -15.33 15.51 -0.40
N ASN A 189 -15.47 16.43 0.55
CA ASN A 189 -16.72 17.14 0.89
C ASN A 189 -17.95 16.22 0.94
N GLY A 190 -17.85 15.15 1.75
CA GLY A 190 -18.95 14.19 1.91
C GLY A 190 -19.33 13.46 0.61
N GLY A 191 -18.37 13.21 -0.27
CA GLY A 191 -18.52 12.51 -1.54
C GLY A 191 -18.83 13.40 -2.73
N LYS A 192 -18.87 14.72 -2.57
CA LYS A 192 -19.12 15.65 -3.71
C LYS A 192 -17.88 15.87 -4.58
N MET A 193 -16.70 15.55 -4.07
CA MET A 193 -15.41 15.67 -4.76
C MET A 193 -15.20 17.05 -5.41
N ASN A 194 -15.44 18.14 -4.70
CA ASN A 194 -15.53 19.47 -5.30
C ASN A 194 -14.89 20.60 -4.49
N GLN A 195 -13.98 20.27 -3.54
CA GLN A 195 -13.28 21.28 -2.74
C GLN A 195 -11.75 21.12 -2.76
N PHE A 196 -11.19 20.50 -3.78
CA PHE A 196 -9.75 20.39 -3.97
C PHE A 196 -9.06 21.75 -4.19
N ASP A 197 -9.80 22.77 -4.64
CA ASP A 197 -9.31 24.15 -4.77
C ASP A 197 -9.21 24.90 -3.43
N LEU A 198 -9.82 24.41 -2.36
CA LEU A 198 -9.80 25.03 -1.04
C LEU A 198 -8.66 24.54 -0.15
N ILE A 199 -8.12 23.35 -0.42
CA ILE A 199 -7.01 22.82 0.38
C ILE A 199 -5.71 23.61 0.13
N PRO A 200 -4.81 23.75 1.12
CA PRO A 200 -3.57 24.51 0.96
C PRO A 200 -2.74 23.99 -0.23
N GLY A 201 -2.38 24.88 -1.14
CA GLY A 201 -1.69 24.54 -2.39
C GLY A 201 -2.60 24.04 -3.51
N GLY A 202 -3.89 23.83 -3.27
CA GLY A 202 -4.81 23.35 -4.30
C GLY A 202 -5.07 24.38 -5.41
N ASN A 203 -5.09 25.67 -5.03
CA ASN A 203 -5.18 26.80 -5.92
C ASN A 203 -4.32 27.96 -5.37
N GLN A 204 -3.19 28.22 -6.01
CA GLN A 204 -2.31 29.32 -5.66
C GLN A 204 -2.24 30.30 -6.84
N ASP A 205 -2.59 31.56 -6.59
CA ASP A 205 -2.58 32.62 -7.60
C ASP A 205 -3.41 32.29 -8.88
N GLY A 206 -4.42 31.42 -8.76
CA GLY A 206 -5.29 31.01 -9.85
C GLY A 206 -4.78 29.85 -10.70
N ASP A 207 -3.78 29.11 -10.24
CA ASP A 207 -3.18 27.99 -10.99
C ASP A 207 -4.01 26.71 -10.94
N TYR A 208 -4.89 26.54 -9.94
CA TYR A 208 -5.70 25.34 -9.74
C TYR A 208 -4.89 24.05 -9.85
N LEU A 209 -3.69 23.99 -9.23
CA LEU A 209 -2.78 22.85 -9.36
C LEU A 209 -3.44 21.51 -9.01
N SER A 210 -4.35 21.47 -8.03
CA SER A 210 -5.08 20.25 -7.69
C SER A 210 -5.95 19.74 -8.84
N TYR A 211 -6.43 20.61 -9.74
CA TYR A 211 -7.20 20.26 -10.93
C TYR A 211 -6.31 20.18 -12.17
N SER A 212 -5.21 19.45 -12.05
CA SER A 212 -4.30 19.23 -13.18
C SER A 212 -4.03 17.75 -13.39
N GLN A 213 -3.69 17.37 -14.62
CA GLN A 213 -3.43 15.99 -15.00
C GLN A 213 -2.30 15.85 -16.01
N MET A 214 -1.74 14.66 -16.11
CA MET A 214 -0.75 14.23 -17.08
C MET A 214 -1.38 13.25 -18.07
N GLY A 215 -0.89 13.24 -19.31
CA GLY A 215 -1.34 12.32 -20.34
C GLY A 215 -0.27 11.32 -20.76
N GLN A 216 -0.58 10.55 -21.80
CA GLN A 216 0.34 9.55 -22.35
C GLN A 216 1.72 10.12 -22.73
N ALA A 217 1.76 11.37 -23.23
CA ALA A 217 3.03 12.01 -23.60
C ALA A 217 3.94 12.29 -22.41
N ASP A 218 3.33 12.49 -21.23
CA ASP A 218 4.05 12.77 -19.99
C ASP A 218 4.50 11.48 -19.28
N LEU A 219 3.68 10.43 -19.35
CA LEU A 219 3.85 9.14 -18.66
C LEU A 219 3.88 7.94 -19.64
N PRO A 220 4.69 7.98 -20.73
CA PRO A 220 4.58 6.97 -21.80
C PRO A 220 4.91 5.56 -21.32
N ASN A 221 5.79 5.39 -20.33
CA ASN A 221 6.17 4.06 -19.84
C ASN A 221 5.09 3.49 -18.91
N TYR A 222 4.51 4.29 -18.01
CA TYR A 222 3.38 3.85 -17.18
C TYR A 222 2.17 3.50 -18.04
N TRP A 223 1.86 4.31 -19.06
CA TRP A 223 0.79 4.01 -20.00
C TRP A 223 1.10 2.75 -20.84
N THR A 224 2.37 2.51 -21.16
CA THR A 224 2.78 1.28 -21.85
C THR A 224 2.58 0.07 -20.95
N TYR A 225 2.91 0.14 -19.65
CA TYR A 225 2.62 -0.94 -18.71
C TYR A 225 1.11 -1.17 -18.59
N ALA A 226 0.31 -0.11 -18.39
CA ALA A 226 -1.15 -0.20 -18.30
C ALA A 226 -1.78 -0.82 -19.56
N THR A 227 -1.28 -0.48 -20.76
CA THR A 227 -1.75 -1.03 -22.04
C THR A 227 -1.39 -2.51 -22.21
N ASN A 228 -0.25 -2.96 -21.70
CA ASN A 228 0.23 -4.33 -21.88
C ASN A 228 -0.08 -5.27 -20.74
N PHE A 229 -0.42 -4.75 -19.56
CA PHE A 229 -0.74 -5.50 -18.37
C PHE A 229 -2.09 -5.04 -17.82
N VAL A 230 -2.23 -4.86 -16.51
CA VAL A 230 -3.49 -4.49 -15.89
C VAL A 230 -3.39 -3.10 -15.27
N LEU A 231 -4.40 -2.27 -15.55
CA LEU A 231 -4.67 -1.02 -14.84
C LEU A 231 -5.91 -1.21 -13.96
N ALA A 232 -5.81 -0.93 -12.67
CA ALA A 232 -6.97 -0.91 -11.79
C ALA A 232 -7.47 0.54 -11.67
N ASP A 233 -8.71 0.81 -12.09
CA ASP A 233 -9.30 2.14 -12.07
C ASP A 233 -10.23 2.38 -10.87
N ASN A 234 -10.22 1.45 -9.92
CA ASN A 234 -11.01 1.52 -8.70
C ASN A 234 -10.17 1.15 -7.46
N MET A 235 -8.90 1.56 -7.45
CA MET A 235 -7.97 1.44 -6.32
C MET A 235 -8.02 2.71 -5.48
N PHE A 236 -8.22 2.56 -4.17
CA PHE A 236 -8.29 3.66 -3.21
C PHE A 236 -7.12 3.58 -2.22
N SER A 237 -6.63 4.72 -1.73
CA SER A 237 -5.79 4.69 -0.53
C SER A 237 -6.62 4.22 0.67
N SER A 238 -6.00 3.48 1.60
CA SER A 238 -6.75 2.77 2.67
C SER A 238 -7.30 3.70 3.76
N LEU A 239 -6.89 4.97 3.75
CA LEU A 239 -7.32 5.99 4.69
C LEU A 239 -7.37 7.36 4.03
N GLN A 240 -8.35 8.20 4.42
CA GLN A 240 -8.41 9.62 4.05
C GLN A 240 -7.27 10.38 4.72
N GLY A 241 -6.09 10.39 4.12
CA GLY A 241 -4.97 11.06 4.75
C GLY A 241 -3.62 10.79 4.11
N PRO A 242 -2.58 11.19 4.82
CA PRO A 242 -1.24 11.25 4.24
C PRO A 242 -0.50 9.90 4.31
N THR A 243 0.73 9.93 3.84
CA THR A 243 1.69 8.82 3.69
C THR A 243 1.80 7.91 4.92
N PHE A 244 2.08 8.45 6.11
CA PHE A 244 2.44 7.61 7.26
C PHE A 244 1.35 6.59 7.65
N PRO A 245 0.05 6.95 7.85
CA PRO A 245 -0.98 5.97 8.12
C PRO A 245 -1.27 5.06 6.93
N ASN A 246 -1.18 5.52 5.67
CA ASN A 246 -1.38 4.68 4.51
C ASN A 246 -0.28 3.62 4.37
N HIS A 247 0.98 3.97 4.63
CA HIS A 247 2.07 2.98 4.69
C HIS A 247 1.91 1.96 5.82
N LEU A 248 1.31 2.34 6.96
CA LEU A 248 0.96 1.37 8.01
C LEU A 248 -0.07 0.35 7.50
N TYR A 249 -1.08 0.79 6.73
CA TYR A 249 -2.04 -0.13 6.09
C TYR A 249 -1.35 -1.11 5.12
N ILE A 250 -0.33 -0.67 4.38
CA ILE A 250 0.46 -1.53 3.48
C ILE A 250 1.10 -2.70 4.22
N MET A 251 1.47 -2.52 5.49
CA MET A 251 2.19 -3.55 6.26
C MET A 251 1.32 -4.27 7.28
N ALA A 252 0.23 -3.66 7.75
CA ALA A 252 -0.50 -4.15 8.91
C ALA A 252 -2.03 -4.21 8.74
N GLY A 253 -2.59 -3.83 7.58
CA GLY A 253 -4.04 -3.73 7.40
C GLY A 253 -4.73 -2.74 8.33
N GLN A 254 -3.96 -1.87 9.01
CA GLN A 254 -4.43 -0.87 9.96
C GLN A 254 -3.41 0.25 10.12
N SER A 255 -3.84 1.42 10.65
CA SER A 255 -2.97 2.56 10.92
C SER A 255 -2.59 2.75 12.39
N ALA A 256 -2.87 1.82 13.30
CA ALA A 256 -2.80 2.05 14.76
C ALA A 256 -3.62 3.29 15.20
N ASN A 257 -4.73 3.56 14.52
CA ASN A 257 -5.58 4.75 14.63
C ASN A 257 -4.89 6.08 14.27
N VAL A 258 -3.75 6.07 13.63
CA VAL A 258 -3.03 7.27 13.17
C VAL A 258 -3.75 7.87 11.96
N ILE A 259 -3.83 9.22 11.93
CA ILE A 259 -4.44 10.02 10.86
C ILE A 259 -3.52 11.15 10.35
N SER A 260 -2.26 11.21 10.77
CA SER A 260 -1.35 12.27 10.36
C SER A 260 0.07 11.80 10.14
N ASN A 261 0.83 12.53 9.34
CA ASN A 261 2.29 12.40 9.33
C ASN A 261 2.91 12.88 10.64
N PRO A 262 4.12 12.40 11.00
CA PRO A 262 4.88 12.89 12.14
C PRO A 262 5.20 14.38 12.04
N LYS A 263 4.93 15.13 13.12
CA LYS A 263 5.17 16.57 13.24
C LYS A 263 5.85 16.92 14.57
N TYR A 264 6.62 18.01 14.60
CA TYR A 264 7.09 18.56 15.86
C TYR A 264 5.94 19.16 16.65
N PHE A 265 5.64 18.60 17.81
CA PHE A 265 4.49 18.97 18.64
C PHE A 265 4.46 20.47 18.99
N ASN A 266 5.63 21.04 19.33
CA ASN A 266 5.75 22.44 19.78
C ASN A 266 5.84 23.47 18.65
N LYS A 267 6.06 23.05 17.42
CA LYS A 267 6.30 23.93 16.27
C LYS A 267 5.28 23.75 15.15
N GLY A 268 4.50 22.65 15.16
CA GLY A 268 3.58 22.30 14.08
C GLY A 268 4.26 22.05 12.73
N SER A 269 5.61 22.06 12.68
CA SER A 269 6.37 21.85 11.46
C SER A 269 6.55 20.37 11.16
N ASN A 270 6.59 20.00 9.87
CA ASN A 270 6.83 18.64 9.41
C ASN A 270 8.23 18.16 9.77
N VAL A 271 8.36 16.86 9.99
CA VAL A 271 9.64 16.16 10.16
C VAL A 271 9.96 15.46 8.84
N TRP A 272 11.10 15.82 8.23
CA TRP A 272 11.41 15.39 6.86
C TRP A 272 12.30 14.16 6.76
N MET A 273 12.87 13.64 7.87
CA MET A 273 13.85 12.57 7.75
C MET A 273 13.69 11.41 8.75
N ASN A 274 13.34 11.66 9.99
CA ASN A 274 13.30 10.62 11.02
C ASN A 274 11.87 10.45 11.53
N TRP A 275 11.15 9.53 10.92
CA TRP A 275 9.83 9.10 11.37
C TRP A 275 9.94 7.85 12.26
N GLY A 276 8.84 7.39 12.77
CA GLY A 276 8.78 6.15 13.52
C GLY A 276 9.52 6.21 14.86
N CYS A 277 10.13 5.09 15.22
CA CYS A 277 10.90 4.94 16.46
C CYS A 277 12.20 5.75 16.47
N ASP A 278 12.67 6.18 15.30
CA ASP A 278 13.85 7.04 15.14
C ASP A 278 13.55 8.53 15.32
N ALA A 279 12.29 8.89 15.52
CA ALA A 279 11.88 10.28 15.67
C ALA A 279 12.43 10.90 16.96
N GLU A 280 12.68 12.21 16.93
CA GLU A 280 13.03 12.95 18.14
C GLU A 280 11.87 12.90 19.16
N SER A 281 12.20 12.96 20.45
CA SER A 281 11.25 12.76 21.56
C SER A 281 10.05 13.72 21.56
N GLN A 282 10.15 14.87 20.90
CA GLN A 282 9.08 15.86 20.73
C GLN A 282 8.20 15.64 19.50
N VAL A 283 8.51 14.67 18.65
CA VAL A 283 7.72 14.35 17.45
C VAL A 283 6.48 13.58 17.84
N ARG A 284 5.35 13.90 17.23
CA ARG A 284 4.06 13.24 17.46
C ARG A 284 3.34 13.00 16.15
N VAL A 285 2.48 11.97 16.18
CA VAL A 285 1.39 11.77 15.23
C VAL A 285 0.07 11.93 15.95
N THR A 286 -0.95 12.34 15.21
CA THR A 286 -2.32 12.42 15.72
C THR A 286 -3.01 11.08 15.51
N THR A 287 -3.63 10.55 16.55
CA THR A 287 -4.46 9.34 16.52
C THR A 287 -5.90 9.65 16.95
N LEU A 288 -6.85 8.79 16.56
CA LEU A 288 -8.23 8.82 17.06
C LEU A 288 -8.37 7.81 18.20
N ASN A 289 -8.71 8.25 19.41
CA ASN A 289 -9.01 7.35 20.51
C ASN A 289 -10.39 6.66 20.35
N SER A 290 -10.78 5.81 21.29
CA SER A 290 -12.08 5.09 21.28
C SER A 290 -13.32 6.00 21.26
N ALA A 291 -13.18 7.26 21.66
CA ALA A 291 -14.23 8.28 21.59
C ALA A 291 -14.12 9.16 20.34
N ASN A 292 -13.33 8.76 19.34
CA ASN A 292 -13.02 9.50 18.11
C ASN A 292 -12.42 10.90 18.35
N LYS A 293 -11.79 11.11 19.51
CA LYS A 293 -11.09 12.36 19.82
C LYS A 293 -9.62 12.24 19.39
N GLN A 294 -9.10 13.32 18.83
CA GLN A 294 -7.70 13.41 18.44
C GLN A 294 -6.79 13.45 19.67
N VAL A 295 -5.76 12.60 19.66
CA VAL A 295 -4.73 12.50 20.70
C VAL A 295 -3.37 12.42 20.01
N ASN A 296 -2.37 13.10 20.57
CA ASN A 296 -1.01 13.08 20.02
C ASN A 296 -0.17 12.03 20.75
N VAL A 297 0.42 11.10 19.98
CA VAL A 297 1.26 10.02 20.50
C VAL A 297 2.63 10.01 19.80
N PHE A 298 3.62 9.37 20.40
CA PHE A 298 4.92 9.14 19.76
C PHE A 298 4.75 8.12 18.62
N PRO A 299 5.37 8.32 17.46
CA PRO A 299 5.08 7.53 16.25
C PRO A 299 5.77 6.16 16.22
N CYS A 300 5.86 5.44 17.31
CA CYS A 300 6.48 4.12 17.41
C CYS A 300 5.46 3.16 18.04
N PHE A 301 5.07 2.14 17.28
CA PHE A 301 3.96 1.25 17.60
C PHE A 301 4.44 -0.19 17.71
N ASP A 302 3.68 -1.01 18.42
CA ASP A 302 3.94 -2.45 18.52
C ASP A 302 2.69 -3.21 18.06
N ILE A 303 2.47 -3.18 16.74
CA ILE A 303 1.36 -3.87 16.07
C ILE A 303 1.90 -4.98 15.19
N THR A 304 1.17 -6.08 15.06
CA THR A 304 1.50 -7.19 14.15
C THR A 304 1.42 -6.71 12.71
N THR A 305 2.37 -7.14 11.90
CA THR A 305 2.49 -6.83 10.48
C THR A 305 2.53 -8.12 9.66
N VAL A 306 2.35 -8.02 8.35
CA VAL A 306 2.54 -9.16 7.45
C VAL A 306 3.98 -9.69 7.49
N ALA A 307 4.97 -8.86 7.85
CA ALA A 307 6.35 -9.28 8.04
C ALA A 307 6.48 -10.33 9.17
N ASP A 308 5.73 -10.18 10.26
CA ASP A 308 5.70 -11.14 11.37
C ASP A 308 5.12 -12.48 10.94
N GLU A 309 4.07 -12.45 10.13
CA GLU A 309 3.45 -13.66 9.59
C GLU A 309 4.36 -14.39 8.60
N LEU A 310 5.03 -13.64 7.73
CA LEU A 310 6.03 -14.19 6.80
C LEU A 310 7.19 -14.85 7.55
N GLU A 311 7.74 -14.21 8.60
CA GLU A 311 8.78 -14.83 9.46
C GLU A 311 8.25 -16.11 10.12
N SER A 312 7.03 -16.06 10.66
CA SER A 312 6.41 -17.21 11.32
C SER A 312 6.18 -18.39 10.37
N ALA A 313 5.85 -18.10 9.10
CA ALA A 313 5.64 -19.09 8.04
C ALA A 313 6.93 -19.54 7.34
N GLY A 314 8.08 -18.92 7.63
CA GLY A 314 9.34 -19.18 6.95
C GLY A 314 9.37 -18.68 5.50
N VAL A 315 8.53 -17.71 5.15
CA VAL A 315 8.50 -17.06 3.85
C VAL A 315 9.54 -15.95 3.81
N THR A 316 10.41 -15.96 2.82
CA THR A 316 11.49 -14.98 2.72
C THR A 316 10.97 -13.62 2.28
N TRP A 317 11.45 -12.54 2.90
CA TRP A 317 11.04 -11.18 2.55
C TRP A 317 12.16 -10.17 2.74
N ARG A 318 12.04 -9.02 2.07
CA ARG A 318 12.88 -7.83 2.24
C ARG A 318 12.09 -6.55 2.06
N TYR A 319 12.48 -5.54 2.81
CA TYR A 319 12.01 -4.17 2.68
C TYR A 319 13.16 -3.29 2.17
N TYR A 320 13.08 -2.88 0.91
CA TYR A 320 14.10 -2.07 0.25
C TYR A 320 13.78 -0.59 0.42
N ALA A 321 14.52 0.09 1.27
CA ALA A 321 14.28 1.50 1.61
C ALA A 321 15.58 2.32 1.61
N PRO A 322 15.51 3.66 1.41
CA PRO A 322 16.66 4.53 1.64
C PRO A 322 17.19 4.37 3.07
N PRO A 323 18.52 4.37 3.30
CA PRO A 323 19.07 4.28 4.64
C PRO A 323 18.82 5.55 5.44
N GLN A 324 18.91 5.44 6.77
CA GLN A 324 18.75 6.58 7.69
C GLN A 324 19.67 7.75 7.31
N GLY A 325 19.12 8.96 7.31
CA GLY A 325 19.84 10.18 6.92
C GLY A 325 19.83 10.47 5.41
N VAL A 326 19.23 9.59 4.60
CA VAL A 326 19.03 9.80 3.16
C VAL A 326 17.58 10.19 2.89
N SER A 327 17.37 11.09 1.92
CA SER A 327 16.01 11.50 1.48
C SER A 327 15.19 10.29 1.08
N GLY A 328 13.94 10.19 1.58
CA GLY A 328 13.05 9.05 1.40
C GLY A 328 13.07 8.06 2.57
N TYR A 329 14.00 8.19 3.54
CA TYR A 329 14.00 7.34 4.72
C TYR A 329 12.68 7.43 5.51
N GLN A 330 12.03 8.59 5.51
CA GLN A 330 10.72 8.80 6.15
C GLN A 330 9.63 7.87 5.63
N TYR A 331 9.75 7.39 4.40
CA TYR A 331 8.79 6.45 3.79
C TYR A 331 9.02 4.99 4.23
N SER A 332 10.09 4.70 4.98
CA SER A 332 10.38 3.36 5.52
C SER A 332 9.51 3.08 6.73
N ILE A 333 8.27 2.63 6.54
CA ILE A 333 7.28 2.52 7.60
C ILE A 333 7.62 1.47 8.66
N LEU A 334 8.44 0.47 8.35
CA LEU A 334 8.90 -0.51 9.34
C LEU A 334 9.74 0.13 10.45
N ASN A 335 10.26 1.34 10.25
CA ASN A 335 10.89 2.12 11.32
C ASN A 335 9.89 2.55 12.42
N ALA A 336 8.59 2.47 12.16
CA ALA A 336 7.54 2.77 13.13
C ALA A 336 7.06 1.53 13.91
N ILE A 337 7.54 0.34 13.57
CA ILE A 337 7.18 -0.92 14.23
C ILE A 337 8.29 -1.29 15.21
N ASN A 338 8.00 -1.13 16.52
CA ASN A 338 9.00 -1.18 17.58
C ASN A 338 9.79 -2.49 17.62
N HIS A 339 9.11 -3.65 17.59
CA HIS A 339 9.78 -4.95 17.66
C HIS A 339 10.60 -5.28 16.41
N ILE A 340 10.25 -4.73 15.22
CA ILE A 340 11.07 -4.88 14.01
C ILE A 340 12.25 -3.91 14.06
N ARG A 341 12.00 -2.62 14.34
CA ARG A 341 13.04 -1.58 14.30
C ARG A 341 14.16 -1.82 15.32
N ASN A 342 13.83 -2.35 16.47
CA ASN A 342 14.75 -2.54 17.61
C ASN A 342 15.20 -4.00 17.80
N SER A 343 15.12 -4.83 16.75
CA SER A 343 15.61 -6.21 16.74
C SER A 343 16.56 -6.48 15.56
N ASP A 344 17.09 -7.70 15.50
CA ASP A 344 17.98 -8.16 14.42
C ASP A 344 17.25 -8.18 13.06
N LEU A 345 15.90 -8.33 13.05
CA LEU A 345 15.09 -8.28 11.83
C LEU A 345 15.34 -7.00 11.02
N TRP A 346 15.56 -5.86 11.69
CA TRP A 346 15.85 -4.61 10.98
C TRP A 346 17.09 -4.74 10.09
N SER A 347 18.20 -5.22 10.66
CA SER A 347 19.45 -5.34 9.91
C SER A 347 19.45 -6.48 8.88
N GLU A 348 18.63 -7.51 9.09
CA GLU A 348 18.53 -8.66 8.20
C GLU A 348 17.57 -8.45 7.03
N ARG A 349 16.49 -7.69 7.22
CA ARG A 349 15.37 -7.59 6.30
C ARG A 349 15.21 -6.21 5.66
N VAL A 350 15.58 -5.14 6.36
CA VAL A 350 15.49 -3.77 5.82
C VAL A 350 16.83 -3.39 5.22
N VAL A 351 16.87 -3.35 3.90
CA VAL A 351 18.10 -3.16 3.12
C VAL A 351 18.04 -1.89 2.29
N ASN A 352 19.21 -1.38 1.89
CA ASN A 352 19.29 -0.21 1.01
C ASN A 352 18.55 -0.47 -0.31
N ASN A 353 17.66 0.44 -0.72
CA ASN A 353 16.87 0.32 -1.94
C ASN A 353 17.71 0.22 -3.22
N SER A 354 18.96 0.69 -3.23
CA SER A 354 19.88 0.49 -4.36
C SER A 354 20.24 -0.98 -4.60
N GLN A 355 20.10 -1.85 -3.60
CA GLN A 355 20.36 -3.29 -3.72
C GLN A 355 19.28 -4.00 -4.54
N PHE A 356 18.07 -3.46 -4.61
CA PHE A 356 16.93 -4.10 -5.28
C PHE A 356 17.22 -4.49 -6.73
N ILE A 357 17.80 -3.56 -7.51
CA ILE A 357 18.13 -3.82 -8.91
C ILE A 357 19.13 -4.97 -9.05
N THR A 358 20.14 -5.03 -8.16
CA THR A 358 21.13 -6.10 -8.16
C THR A 358 20.50 -7.45 -7.80
N ASP A 359 19.65 -7.49 -6.79
CA ASP A 359 18.96 -8.72 -6.39
C ASP A 359 18.03 -9.21 -7.50
N ALA A 360 17.23 -8.32 -8.10
CA ALA A 360 16.32 -8.65 -9.19
C ALA A 360 17.04 -9.18 -10.44
N MET A 361 18.11 -8.52 -10.88
CA MET A 361 18.88 -8.96 -12.05
C MET A 361 19.58 -10.32 -11.86
N ASN A 362 19.96 -10.65 -10.63
CA ASN A 362 20.66 -11.89 -10.30
C ASN A 362 19.72 -13.06 -9.94
N GLY A 363 18.40 -12.88 -9.99
CA GLY A 363 17.44 -13.90 -9.56
C GLY A 363 17.50 -14.21 -8.07
N ASN A 364 17.72 -13.18 -7.25
CA ASN A 364 17.84 -13.25 -5.80
C ASN A 364 16.72 -12.51 -5.07
N LEU A 365 15.60 -12.29 -5.72
CA LEU A 365 14.44 -11.70 -5.06
C LEU A 365 13.92 -12.64 -3.96
N PRO A 366 13.60 -12.14 -2.76
CA PRO A 366 12.85 -12.93 -1.80
C PRO A 366 11.42 -13.17 -2.29
N GLN A 367 10.69 -14.02 -1.61
CA GLN A 367 9.30 -14.32 -1.97
C GLN A 367 8.39 -13.08 -1.86
N VAL A 368 8.66 -12.16 -0.93
CA VAL A 368 7.95 -10.88 -0.83
C VAL A 368 8.94 -9.73 -0.73
N SER A 369 8.75 -8.70 -1.54
CA SER A 369 9.59 -7.51 -1.58
C SER A 369 8.73 -6.24 -1.54
N TRP A 370 9.04 -5.33 -0.62
CA TRP A 370 8.55 -3.95 -0.66
C TRP A 370 9.67 -3.04 -1.13
N VAL A 371 9.38 -2.15 -2.05
CA VAL A 371 10.36 -1.22 -2.62
C VAL A 371 9.87 0.20 -2.45
N VAL A 372 10.52 0.94 -1.56
CA VAL A 372 10.24 2.35 -1.30
C VAL A 372 11.35 3.18 -1.93
N THR A 373 10.96 4.17 -2.71
CA THR A 373 11.93 5.02 -3.42
C THR A 373 12.11 6.36 -2.70
N GLY A 374 13.33 6.83 -2.56
CA GLY A 374 13.65 8.17 -2.09
C GLY A 374 13.65 9.17 -3.26
N PRO A 375 14.82 9.52 -3.83
CA PRO A 375 14.86 10.24 -5.09
C PRO A 375 14.10 9.43 -6.16
N GLY A 376 13.13 10.04 -6.83
CA GLY A 376 12.26 9.35 -7.78
C GLY A 376 11.00 8.75 -7.15
N SER A 377 10.64 9.14 -5.93
CA SER A 377 9.35 8.78 -5.31
C SER A 377 8.14 9.42 -6.01
N GLU A 378 8.34 10.52 -6.73
CA GLU A 378 7.33 11.36 -7.40
C GLU A 378 6.57 12.32 -6.47
N HIS A 379 6.86 12.30 -5.17
CA HIS A 379 6.26 13.27 -4.24
C HIS A 379 6.45 14.71 -4.75
N PRO A 380 5.38 15.50 -4.95
CA PRO A 380 5.52 16.90 -5.38
C PRO A 380 6.42 17.71 -4.44
N PRO A 381 7.25 18.59 -4.95
CA PRO A 381 7.44 18.99 -6.36
C PRO A 381 8.54 18.21 -7.10
N THR A 382 8.84 16.96 -6.77
CA THR A 382 9.86 16.17 -7.47
C THR A 382 9.41 15.76 -8.87
N SER A 383 10.38 15.38 -9.73
CA SER A 383 10.10 15.03 -11.13
C SER A 383 9.40 13.69 -11.26
N THR A 384 8.26 13.69 -11.91
CA THR A 384 7.52 12.50 -12.32
C THR A 384 8.28 11.70 -13.38
N CYS A 385 8.88 12.37 -14.37
CA CYS A 385 9.71 11.72 -15.39
C CYS A 385 10.86 10.91 -14.78
N PHE A 386 11.56 11.48 -13.80
CA PHE A 386 12.65 10.79 -13.09
C PHE A 386 12.12 9.64 -12.22
N GLY A 387 10.94 9.82 -11.64
CA GLY A 387 10.26 8.77 -10.88
C GLY A 387 9.85 7.59 -11.76
N GLU A 388 9.24 7.87 -12.92
CA GLU A 388 8.91 6.86 -13.92
C GLU A 388 10.16 6.11 -14.41
N ASP A 389 11.25 6.84 -14.72
CA ASP A 389 12.52 6.26 -15.17
C ASP A 389 13.15 5.34 -14.11
N THR A 390 13.05 5.73 -12.82
CA THR A 390 13.46 4.87 -11.70
C THR A 390 12.65 3.59 -11.64
N THR A 391 11.32 3.68 -11.79
CA THR A 391 10.43 2.51 -11.81
C THR A 391 10.70 1.61 -13.01
N VAL A 392 10.94 2.19 -14.20
CA VAL A 392 11.33 1.42 -15.38
C VAL A 392 12.61 0.63 -15.13
N SER A 393 13.60 1.22 -14.48
CA SER A 393 14.85 0.54 -14.14
C SER A 393 14.61 -0.63 -13.18
N GLN A 394 13.71 -0.49 -12.20
CA GLN A 394 13.33 -1.54 -11.25
C GLN A 394 12.58 -2.68 -11.95
N VAL A 395 11.57 -2.36 -12.75
CA VAL A 395 10.76 -3.36 -13.48
C VAL A 395 11.61 -4.08 -14.54
N ASN A 396 12.46 -3.37 -15.26
CA ASN A 396 13.40 -3.97 -16.23
C ASN A 396 14.36 -4.96 -15.56
N ALA A 397 14.85 -4.64 -14.34
CA ALA A 397 15.73 -5.53 -13.60
C ALA A 397 15.04 -6.86 -13.27
N ILE A 398 13.76 -6.81 -12.83
CA ILE A 398 12.96 -8.02 -12.61
C ILE A 398 12.74 -8.79 -13.91
N MET A 399 12.32 -8.09 -14.97
CA MET A 399 12.00 -8.73 -16.27
C MET A 399 13.20 -9.36 -16.93
N GLN A 400 14.41 -8.86 -16.67
CA GLN A 400 15.66 -9.42 -17.21
C GLN A 400 16.28 -10.47 -16.27
N GLY A 401 15.83 -10.55 -15.03
CA GLY A 401 16.24 -11.54 -14.04
C GLY A 401 15.55 -12.89 -14.23
N ALA A 402 16.09 -13.90 -13.55
CA ALA A 402 15.57 -15.28 -13.61
C ALA A 402 14.19 -15.42 -12.93
N ASP A 403 13.82 -14.49 -12.04
CA ASP A 403 12.59 -14.58 -11.25
C ASP A 403 11.35 -14.09 -12.02
N TRP A 404 11.52 -13.40 -13.18
CA TRP A 404 10.39 -12.86 -13.96
C TRP A 404 9.27 -13.87 -14.22
N PRO A 405 9.53 -15.13 -14.64
CA PRO A 405 8.47 -16.08 -14.97
C PRO A 405 7.49 -16.39 -13.82
N THR A 406 7.82 -16.03 -12.60
CA THR A 406 7.03 -16.34 -11.39
C THR A 406 6.76 -15.09 -10.52
N THR A 407 6.93 -13.88 -11.09
CA THR A 407 6.79 -12.63 -10.33
C THR A 407 5.46 -11.92 -10.61
N ALA A 408 4.83 -11.39 -9.56
CA ALA A 408 3.79 -10.38 -9.65
C ALA A 408 4.29 -9.06 -9.04
N ILE A 409 4.19 -7.98 -9.80
CA ILE A 409 4.57 -6.63 -9.38
C ILE A 409 3.28 -5.82 -9.21
N PHE A 410 3.11 -5.21 -8.05
CA PHE A 410 2.09 -4.21 -7.75
C PHE A 410 2.77 -2.85 -7.67
N LEU A 411 2.45 -1.96 -8.58
CA LEU A 411 2.95 -0.59 -8.62
C LEU A 411 1.81 0.35 -8.27
N ALA A 412 1.89 0.98 -7.09
CA ALA A 412 0.86 1.89 -6.60
C ALA A 412 1.44 3.14 -5.94
N TRP A 413 0.58 4.15 -5.79
CA TRP A 413 0.87 5.40 -5.07
C TRP A 413 0.17 5.36 -3.71
N ASP A 414 0.78 5.93 -2.68
CA ASP A 414 0.36 5.82 -1.28
C ASP A 414 -0.88 6.64 -0.94
N ASP A 415 -1.00 7.85 -1.52
CA ASP A 415 -2.15 8.72 -1.38
C ASP A 415 -2.33 9.65 -2.59
N PHE A 416 -3.40 10.45 -2.59
CA PHE A 416 -3.82 11.29 -3.71
C PHE A 416 -2.97 12.55 -3.94
N GLY A 417 -2.09 12.92 -3.01
CA GLY A 417 -1.21 14.09 -3.11
C GLY A 417 -1.92 15.44 -3.24
N GLY A 418 -3.18 15.54 -2.84
CA GLY A 418 -4.00 16.74 -3.02
C GLY A 418 -4.57 16.90 -4.43
N PHE A 419 -4.29 15.99 -5.37
CA PHE A 419 -4.81 16.04 -6.73
C PHE A 419 -6.24 15.51 -6.82
N TYR A 420 -7.00 16.12 -7.71
CA TYR A 420 -8.40 15.80 -7.95
C TYR A 420 -8.59 14.35 -8.40
N ASP A 421 -9.63 13.75 -7.88
CA ASP A 421 -10.25 12.52 -8.39
C ASP A 421 -11.76 12.68 -8.35
N HIS A 422 -12.46 12.24 -9.40
CA HIS A 422 -13.90 12.46 -9.51
C HIS A 422 -14.74 11.40 -8.78
N VAL A 423 -14.14 10.24 -8.40
CA VAL A 423 -14.88 9.14 -7.80
C VAL A 423 -14.89 9.28 -6.27
N PRO A 424 -16.09 9.35 -5.64
CA PRO A 424 -16.19 9.36 -4.19
C PRO A 424 -15.62 8.08 -3.58
N PRO A 425 -14.72 8.17 -2.60
CA PRO A 425 -14.19 6.99 -1.94
C PRO A 425 -15.26 6.31 -1.07
N PRO A 426 -15.27 4.97 -1.01
CA PRO A 426 -16.12 4.21 -0.09
C PRO A 426 -15.81 4.52 1.39
N VAL A 427 -16.80 4.31 2.25
CA VAL A 427 -16.65 4.45 3.70
C VAL A 427 -16.68 3.05 4.31
N GLU A 428 -15.51 2.44 4.49
CA GLU A 428 -15.36 1.10 5.05
C GLU A 428 -15.35 1.11 6.59
N ASP A 429 -14.82 2.18 7.17
CA ASP A 429 -14.74 2.38 8.62
C ASP A 429 -14.75 3.87 8.98
N LYS A 430 -14.41 4.19 10.25
CA LYS A 430 -14.33 5.58 10.74
C LYS A 430 -13.28 6.45 10.04
N PHE A 431 -12.32 5.85 9.35
CA PHE A 431 -11.27 6.56 8.63
C PHE A 431 -11.66 6.82 7.17
N GLY A 432 -12.61 6.05 6.61
CA GLY A 432 -12.96 6.04 5.20
C GLY A 432 -11.79 5.66 4.31
N LEU A 433 -12.06 5.26 3.07
CA LEU A 433 -11.01 5.21 2.06
C LEU A 433 -10.67 6.62 1.59
N GLY A 434 -9.42 6.87 1.23
CA GLY A 434 -9.01 8.11 0.58
C GLY A 434 -9.37 8.13 -0.91
N PRO A 435 -9.12 9.24 -1.63
CA PRO A 435 -9.31 9.30 -3.07
C PRO A 435 -8.54 8.20 -3.80
N ARG A 436 -8.99 7.87 -5.02
CA ARG A 436 -8.33 6.83 -5.82
C ARG A 436 -6.88 7.19 -6.11
N VAL A 437 -6.05 6.16 -6.09
CA VAL A 437 -4.65 6.17 -6.49
C VAL A 437 -4.44 5.19 -7.65
N PRO A 438 -3.44 5.38 -8.54
CA PRO A 438 -3.18 4.39 -9.58
C PRO A 438 -2.68 3.07 -8.99
N LEU A 439 -3.08 1.95 -9.63
CA LEU A 439 -2.48 0.64 -9.42
C LEU A 439 -2.24 -0.02 -10.78
N ILE A 440 -1.00 -0.39 -11.06
CA ILE A 440 -0.62 -1.17 -12.24
C ILE A 440 -0.14 -2.53 -11.76
N ILE A 441 -0.73 -3.62 -12.29
CA ILE A 441 -0.34 -4.99 -11.94
C ILE A 441 0.41 -5.58 -13.13
N ILE A 442 1.69 -5.89 -12.91
CA ILE A 442 2.64 -6.35 -13.95
C ILE A 442 3.09 -7.77 -13.58
N SER A 443 2.77 -8.73 -14.44
CA SER A 443 3.13 -10.14 -14.21
C SER A 443 3.14 -10.88 -15.55
N PRO A 444 3.93 -11.96 -15.70
CA PRO A 444 3.81 -12.84 -16.85
C PRO A 444 2.43 -13.51 -16.95
N TYR A 445 1.66 -13.53 -15.88
CA TYR A 445 0.29 -14.05 -15.82
C TYR A 445 -0.79 -12.96 -15.80
N ALA A 446 -0.42 -11.68 -15.78
CA ALA A 446 -1.39 -10.60 -15.83
C ALA A 446 -2.14 -10.59 -17.18
N LYS A 447 -3.44 -10.33 -17.17
CA LYS A 447 -4.25 -10.16 -18.37
C LYS A 447 -3.72 -9.00 -19.22
N THR A 448 -3.82 -9.11 -20.54
CA THR A 448 -3.30 -8.07 -21.45
C THR A 448 -4.31 -6.95 -21.63
N GLY A 449 -3.91 -5.71 -21.34
CA GLY A 449 -4.73 -4.52 -21.55
C GLY A 449 -6.06 -4.58 -20.79
N TYR A 450 -6.08 -5.26 -19.67
CA TYR A 450 -7.26 -5.40 -18.83
C TYR A 450 -7.38 -4.20 -17.88
N ILE A 451 -8.57 -3.61 -17.83
CA ILE A 451 -8.89 -2.62 -16.83
C ILE A 451 -9.74 -3.32 -15.75
N SER A 452 -9.20 -3.42 -14.54
CA SER A 452 -9.97 -3.94 -13.42
C SER A 452 -10.79 -2.81 -12.79
N HIS A 453 -12.10 -3.04 -12.72
CA HIS A 453 -13.07 -2.14 -12.06
C HIS A 453 -13.39 -2.63 -10.64
N THR A 454 -12.72 -3.67 -10.16
CA THR A 454 -12.89 -4.18 -8.81
C THR A 454 -12.36 -3.15 -7.81
N GLN A 455 -13.13 -2.92 -6.74
CA GLN A 455 -12.69 -2.05 -5.66
C GLN A 455 -11.51 -2.67 -4.93
N TYR A 456 -10.37 -1.98 -4.92
CA TYR A 456 -9.16 -2.34 -4.20
C TYR A 456 -8.73 -1.24 -3.24
N GLU A 457 -7.89 -1.64 -2.31
CA GLU A 457 -7.12 -0.80 -1.41
C GLU A 457 -5.79 -1.49 -1.07
N PHE A 458 -4.95 -0.92 -0.19
CA PHE A 458 -3.67 -1.57 0.16
C PHE A 458 -3.87 -2.92 0.85
N ALA A 459 -4.94 -3.07 1.64
CA ALA A 459 -5.32 -4.36 2.23
C ALA A 459 -5.64 -5.43 1.17
N SER A 460 -6.00 -5.07 -0.05
CA SER A 460 -6.17 -6.01 -1.18
C SER A 460 -4.85 -6.68 -1.58
N ILE A 461 -3.74 -5.96 -1.48
CA ILE A 461 -2.41 -6.49 -1.78
C ILE A 461 -1.91 -7.37 -0.62
N LEU A 462 -2.20 -7.00 0.64
CA LEU A 462 -1.98 -7.88 1.79
C LEU A 462 -2.74 -9.19 1.61
N ARG A 463 -4.03 -9.12 1.26
CA ARG A 463 -4.85 -10.29 0.98
C ARG A 463 -4.23 -11.19 -0.09
N PHE A 464 -3.69 -10.63 -1.17
CA PHE A 464 -3.01 -11.41 -2.20
C PHE A 464 -1.75 -12.12 -1.66
N ILE A 465 -0.98 -11.48 -0.78
CA ILE A 465 0.20 -12.09 -0.13
C ILE A 465 -0.26 -13.22 0.80
N GLU A 466 -1.30 -12.98 1.61
CA GLU A 466 -1.86 -13.95 2.54
C GLU A 466 -2.41 -15.17 1.78
N ASP A 467 -3.22 -14.95 0.76
CA ASP A 467 -3.78 -16.02 -0.07
C ASP A 467 -2.69 -16.79 -0.81
N ARG A 468 -1.61 -16.11 -1.27
CA ARG A 468 -0.51 -16.75 -1.97
C ARG A 468 0.33 -17.65 -1.05
N PHE A 469 0.56 -17.25 0.17
CA PHE A 469 1.45 -17.97 1.09
C PHE A 469 0.69 -18.71 2.21
N GLY A 470 -0.65 -18.73 2.16
CA GLY A 470 -1.49 -19.40 3.14
C GLY A 470 -1.41 -18.80 4.53
N LEU A 471 -1.23 -17.48 4.63
CA LEU A 471 -1.15 -16.75 5.88
C LEU A 471 -2.56 -16.43 6.42
N PRO A 472 -2.74 -16.30 7.73
CA PRO A 472 -3.98 -15.78 8.28
C PRO A 472 -4.11 -14.29 7.97
N ALA A 473 -5.32 -13.77 7.93
CA ALA A 473 -5.53 -12.32 7.83
C ALA A 473 -5.12 -11.61 9.12
N LEU A 474 -4.48 -10.45 8.98
CA LEU A 474 -4.02 -9.62 10.11
C LEU A 474 -5.17 -8.93 10.84
N THR A 475 -6.18 -8.50 10.07
CA THR A 475 -7.31 -7.67 10.54
C THR A 475 -8.59 -8.06 9.82
N GLU A 476 -9.71 -7.47 10.26
CA GLU A 476 -10.97 -7.58 9.52
C GLU A 476 -10.88 -6.89 8.14
N ARG A 477 -10.00 -5.87 8.02
CA ARG A 477 -9.88 -5.07 6.80
C ARG A 477 -9.33 -5.89 5.63
N ASP A 478 -8.20 -6.57 5.82
CA ASP A 478 -7.59 -7.43 4.80
C ASP A 478 -8.41 -8.70 4.56
N SER A 479 -9.01 -9.30 5.62
CA SER A 479 -9.90 -10.46 5.45
C SER A 479 -11.14 -10.17 4.60
N SER A 480 -11.62 -8.93 4.58
CA SER A 480 -12.80 -8.50 3.82
C SER A 480 -12.48 -7.83 2.49
N ALA A 481 -11.21 -7.43 2.26
CA ALA A 481 -10.79 -6.78 1.03
C ALA A 481 -10.95 -7.72 -0.18
N ASN A 482 -11.23 -7.15 -1.36
CA ASN A 482 -11.18 -7.90 -2.61
C ASN A 482 -9.72 -8.16 -2.98
N GLY A 483 -9.35 -9.41 -3.24
CA GLY A 483 -8.05 -9.74 -3.80
C GLY A 483 -7.98 -9.41 -5.30
N PRO A 484 -6.79 -9.12 -5.86
CA PRO A 484 -6.62 -8.74 -7.26
C PRO A 484 -6.53 -9.93 -8.24
N GLU A 485 -7.06 -11.10 -7.89
CA GLU A 485 -6.99 -12.34 -8.69
C GLU A 485 -7.70 -12.22 -10.04
N ASP A 486 -8.71 -11.35 -10.15
CA ASP A 486 -9.39 -11.03 -11.42
C ASP A 486 -8.45 -10.44 -12.47
N SER A 487 -7.30 -9.91 -12.05
CA SER A 487 -6.26 -9.34 -12.90
C SER A 487 -5.37 -10.39 -13.58
N PHE A 488 -5.46 -11.66 -13.18
CA PHE A 488 -4.57 -12.72 -13.66
C PHE A 488 -5.31 -13.73 -14.55
N ASP A 489 -4.57 -14.33 -15.47
CA ASP A 489 -4.93 -15.54 -16.20
C ASP A 489 -3.82 -16.58 -16.00
N PHE A 490 -3.99 -17.43 -15.01
CA PHE A 490 -3.03 -18.49 -14.70
C PHE A 490 -3.08 -19.68 -15.65
N THR A 491 -3.95 -19.66 -16.67
CA THR A 491 -4.01 -20.69 -17.72
C THR A 491 -3.09 -20.38 -18.88
N GLN A 492 -2.63 -19.13 -19.01
CA GLN A 492 -1.68 -18.71 -20.04
C GLN A 492 -0.24 -19.15 -19.73
N SER A 493 0.55 -19.34 -20.78
CA SER A 493 2.01 -19.46 -20.61
C SER A 493 2.60 -18.13 -20.10
N PRO A 494 3.67 -18.18 -19.28
CA PRO A 494 4.32 -16.96 -18.81
C PRO A 494 4.73 -16.06 -20.00
N ARG A 495 4.32 -14.79 -19.95
CA ARG A 495 4.63 -13.83 -21.03
C ARG A 495 6.10 -13.45 -21.02
N ALA A 496 6.64 -13.19 -22.20
CA ALA A 496 7.99 -12.67 -22.36
C ALA A 496 8.14 -11.27 -21.67
N PRO A 497 9.36 -10.93 -21.22
CA PRO A 497 9.66 -9.61 -20.67
C PRO A 497 9.32 -8.46 -21.62
N LEU A 498 8.75 -7.38 -21.09
CA LEU A 498 8.55 -6.11 -21.77
C LEU A 498 9.56 -5.09 -21.25
N VAL A 499 10.77 -5.12 -21.77
CA VAL A 499 11.85 -4.21 -21.36
C VAL A 499 11.65 -2.85 -22.01
N LEU A 500 11.42 -1.81 -21.22
CA LEU A 500 11.21 -0.44 -21.69
C LEU A 500 12.50 0.36 -21.68
N GLN A 501 12.56 1.41 -22.52
CA GLN A 501 13.73 2.27 -22.60
C GLN A 501 13.70 3.34 -21.51
N PRO A 502 14.83 3.55 -20.80
CA PRO A 502 14.98 4.68 -19.89
C PRO A 502 14.85 6.02 -20.62
N ARG A 503 14.46 7.05 -19.90
CA ARG A 503 14.16 8.37 -20.46
C ARG A 503 15.15 9.42 -20.01
N SER A 504 15.29 10.48 -20.81
CA SER A 504 15.97 11.72 -20.47
C SER A 504 14.94 12.68 -19.86
N CYS A 505 15.20 13.21 -18.64
CA CYS A 505 14.31 14.08 -17.88
C CYS A 505 14.94 15.45 -17.65
N LEU A 506 14.17 16.54 -17.86
CA LEU A 506 14.63 17.90 -17.59
C LEU A 506 14.34 18.25 -16.12
N ILE A 507 15.37 18.28 -15.29
CA ILE A 507 15.24 18.55 -13.86
C ILE A 507 15.72 19.96 -13.54
N ALA A 508 14.84 20.78 -12.94
CA ALA A 508 15.20 22.04 -12.32
C ALA A 508 15.73 21.80 -10.90
N SER A 509 16.79 22.50 -10.51
CA SER A 509 17.38 22.40 -9.16
C SER A 509 16.41 22.80 -8.05
N THR A 510 15.43 23.63 -8.37
CA THR A 510 14.26 23.99 -7.57
C THR A 510 13.16 24.50 -8.49
N THR A 511 11.93 24.32 -8.10
CA THR A 511 10.74 24.80 -8.82
C THR A 511 10.15 26.07 -8.23
N THR A 512 10.74 26.56 -7.12
CA THR A 512 10.33 27.81 -6.49
C THR A 512 11.54 28.59 -5.99
N THR A 513 11.50 29.92 -6.06
CA THR A 513 12.54 30.80 -5.55
C THR A 513 11.93 32.12 -5.07
N SER A 514 12.19 32.46 -3.80
CA SER A 514 11.73 33.69 -3.18
C SER A 514 12.90 34.66 -2.97
N PHE A 515 12.71 35.93 -3.28
CA PHE A 515 13.67 37.00 -3.02
C PHE A 515 13.31 37.70 -1.71
N ALA A 516 14.34 38.18 -0.99
CA ALA A 516 14.14 39.06 0.16
C ALA A 516 13.46 40.36 -0.28
N ALA A 517 12.85 41.06 0.67
CA ALA A 517 12.26 42.36 0.41
C ALA A 517 13.29 43.30 -0.22
N GLN A 518 12.89 43.98 -1.30
CA GLN A 518 13.77 44.83 -2.13
C GLN A 518 13.14 46.20 -2.32
N THR A 519 13.92 47.24 -2.14
CA THR A 519 13.45 48.62 -2.38
C THR A 519 13.07 48.80 -3.85
N VAL A 520 11.88 49.39 -4.09
CA VAL A 520 11.36 49.67 -5.44
C VAL A 520 12.40 50.36 -6.31
N GLY A 521 12.60 49.87 -7.53
CA GLY A 521 13.56 50.40 -8.50
C GLY A 521 15.00 49.89 -8.32
N THR A 522 15.35 49.25 -7.18
CA THR A 522 16.68 48.66 -6.97
C THR A 522 16.70 47.18 -7.35
N THR A 523 17.88 46.63 -7.64
CA THR A 523 18.02 45.23 -8.11
C THR A 523 18.66 44.36 -7.02
N SER A 524 18.08 43.19 -6.77
CA SER A 524 18.60 42.20 -5.82
C SER A 524 19.90 41.55 -6.31
N ALA A 525 20.59 40.83 -5.42
CA ALA A 525 21.63 39.89 -5.81
C ALA A 525 21.06 38.81 -6.74
N VAL A 526 21.91 38.31 -7.66
CA VAL A 526 21.55 37.23 -8.59
C VAL A 526 21.42 35.90 -7.85
N LYS A 527 20.31 35.23 -8.05
CA LYS A 527 20.14 33.82 -7.70
C LYS A 527 20.37 32.93 -8.92
N LYS A 528 21.05 31.79 -8.71
CA LYS A 528 21.36 30.82 -9.78
C LYS A 528 20.55 29.55 -9.60
N LEU A 529 19.86 29.16 -10.65
CA LEU A 529 19.17 27.86 -10.74
C LEU A 529 19.79 27.05 -11.88
N TYR A 530 19.65 25.76 -11.82
CA TYR A 530 20.21 24.85 -12.81
C TYR A 530 19.11 24.02 -13.44
N LEU A 531 19.19 23.84 -14.76
CA LEU A 531 18.43 22.83 -15.50
C LEU A 531 19.40 21.72 -15.86
N LYS A 532 19.05 20.47 -15.59
CA LYS A 532 19.88 19.28 -15.84
C LYS A 532 19.12 18.25 -16.66
N ASN A 533 19.77 17.65 -17.65
CA ASN A 533 19.29 16.43 -18.30
C ASN A 533 19.71 15.26 -17.43
N GLN A 534 18.75 14.63 -16.77
CA GLN A 534 18.94 13.52 -15.83
C GLN A 534 18.06 12.34 -16.24
N GLY A 535 18.25 11.16 -15.62
CA GLY A 535 17.58 9.91 -15.94
C GLY A 535 18.53 8.94 -16.67
N GLY A 536 18.04 7.73 -16.97
CA GLY A 536 18.79 6.69 -17.67
C GLY A 536 18.86 6.86 -19.20
N GLY A 537 18.13 7.84 -19.75
CA GLY A 537 18.08 8.08 -21.20
C GLY A 537 19.38 8.67 -21.74
N THR A 538 19.69 8.34 -23.00
CA THR A 538 20.89 8.80 -23.72
C THR A 538 20.62 9.92 -24.71
N ALA A 539 19.37 10.41 -24.78
CA ALA A 539 18.98 11.46 -25.71
C ALA A 539 19.32 12.88 -25.21
N ASN A 540 19.66 13.77 -26.13
CA ASN A 540 19.70 15.20 -25.85
C ASN A 540 18.28 15.72 -25.57
N ILE A 541 18.13 16.60 -24.57
CA ILE A 541 16.89 17.35 -24.37
C ILE A 541 16.98 18.64 -25.18
N THR A 542 16.02 18.86 -26.08
CA THR A 542 15.82 20.13 -26.77
C THR A 542 14.99 21.04 -25.88
N ILE A 543 15.44 22.28 -25.67
CA ILE A 543 14.73 23.29 -24.89
C ILE A 543 14.49 24.55 -25.71
N ALA A 544 13.33 25.18 -25.50
CA ALA A 544 13.09 26.55 -25.93
C ALA A 544 13.83 27.55 -25.02
N ALA A 545 14.04 28.75 -25.50
CA ALA A 545 14.58 29.81 -24.65
C ALA A 545 13.68 30.03 -23.42
N PRO A 546 14.22 29.98 -22.19
CA PRO A 546 13.43 30.23 -20.98
C PRO A 546 12.82 31.65 -21.01
N VAL A 547 11.55 31.78 -20.69
CA VAL A 547 10.80 33.05 -20.69
C VAL A 547 10.12 33.30 -19.37
N LEU A 548 10.00 34.57 -18.98
CA LEU A 548 9.19 35.02 -17.85
C LEU A 548 7.73 35.15 -18.31
N SER A 549 6.78 34.61 -17.55
CA SER A 549 5.36 34.59 -17.91
C SER A 549 4.46 34.69 -16.68
N GLY A 550 3.33 35.39 -16.83
CA GLY A 550 2.37 35.63 -15.75
C GLY A 550 2.80 36.64 -14.71
N GLY A 551 1.91 37.06 -13.84
CA GLY A 551 2.14 37.93 -12.71
C GLY A 551 2.85 39.25 -13.07
N ASN A 552 3.94 39.52 -12.36
CA ASN A 552 4.73 40.72 -12.48
C ASN A 552 6.07 40.44 -13.20
N ALA A 553 6.04 39.83 -14.38
CA ALA A 553 7.21 39.40 -15.14
C ALA A 553 8.28 40.51 -15.32
N SER A 554 7.86 41.77 -15.50
CA SER A 554 8.76 42.93 -15.63
C SER A 554 9.61 43.24 -14.39
N ASP A 555 9.22 42.67 -13.22
CA ASP A 555 9.93 42.89 -11.96
C ASP A 555 11.10 41.90 -11.77
N PHE A 556 11.26 40.98 -12.70
CA PHE A 556 12.31 39.96 -12.67
C PHE A 556 13.20 40.07 -13.92
N VAL A 557 14.48 39.86 -13.74
CA VAL A 557 15.47 39.84 -14.84
C VAL A 557 16.02 38.45 -14.96
N LEU A 558 15.87 37.83 -16.12
CA LEU A 558 16.36 36.50 -16.44
C LEU A 558 17.45 36.54 -17.49
N THR A 559 18.60 35.91 -17.20
CA THR A 559 19.63 35.60 -18.16
C THR A 559 20.02 34.11 -18.06
N THR A 560 20.53 33.54 -19.13
CA THR A 560 20.78 32.09 -19.13
C THR A 560 22.06 31.73 -19.91
N THR A 561 22.69 30.61 -19.51
CA THR A 561 23.72 29.92 -20.29
C THR A 561 23.16 28.76 -21.11
N CYS A 562 21.84 28.51 -21.00
CA CYS A 562 21.16 27.41 -21.68
C CYS A 562 21.20 27.62 -23.21
N LYS A 563 21.66 26.62 -23.92
CA LYS A 563 21.55 26.50 -25.38
C LYS A 563 20.27 25.77 -25.73
N SER A 564 19.99 25.62 -27.01
CA SER A 564 18.80 24.88 -27.50
C SER A 564 18.79 23.39 -27.14
N THR A 565 19.91 22.84 -26.66
CA THR A 565 20.03 21.42 -26.28
C THR A 565 20.85 21.24 -25.01
N ILE A 566 20.50 20.24 -24.20
CA ILE A 566 21.24 19.79 -23.03
C ILE A 566 21.57 18.30 -23.24
N ALA A 567 22.85 17.97 -23.33
CA ALA A 567 23.32 16.58 -23.48
C ALA A 567 23.01 15.75 -22.22
N PRO A 568 22.98 14.41 -22.29
CA PRO A 568 22.82 13.53 -21.13
C PRO A 568 23.82 13.89 -20.02
N ASN A 569 23.33 13.99 -18.78
CA ASN A 569 24.06 14.46 -17.60
C ASN A 569 24.59 15.91 -17.69
N GLY A 570 24.34 16.61 -18.78
CA GLY A 570 24.67 18.03 -18.95
C GLY A 570 23.74 18.94 -18.17
N SER A 571 24.17 20.20 -17.97
CA SER A 571 23.36 21.21 -17.29
C SER A 571 23.60 22.60 -17.86
N CYS A 572 22.67 23.53 -17.59
CA CYS A 572 22.80 24.92 -17.87
C CYS A 572 22.25 25.76 -16.70
N THR A 573 22.56 27.07 -16.69
CA THR A 573 22.25 27.94 -15.57
C THR A 573 21.23 28.99 -15.96
N LEU A 574 20.25 29.24 -15.10
CA LEU A 574 19.34 30.39 -15.10
C LEU A 574 19.83 31.38 -14.02
N ASN A 575 20.10 32.60 -14.40
CA ASN A 575 20.49 33.67 -13.46
C ASN A 575 19.31 34.63 -13.36
N ILE A 576 18.79 34.80 -12.13
CA ILE A 576 17.58 35.58 -11.87
C ILE A 576 17.89 36.68 -10.84
N SER A 577 17.44 37.92 -11.10
CA SER A 577 17.41 39.00 -10.11
C SER A 577 16.01 39.61 -10.04
N PHE A 578 15.69 40.20 -8.90
CA PHE A 578 14.42 40.83 -8.61
C PHE A 578 14.60 42.36 -8.56
N LYS A 579 13.77 43.07 -9.33
CA LYS A 579 13.77 44.54 -9.43
C LYS A 579 12.33 45.04 -9.39
N PRO A 580 11.72 45.14 -8.19
CA PRO A 580 10.30 45.49 -8.09
C PRO A 580 10.02 46.89 -8.66
N THR A 581 8.91 47.01 -9.38
CA THR A 581 8.41 48.31 -9.92
C THR A 581 7.34 48.91 -9.01
N ALA A 582 6.82 48.17 -8.03
CA ALA A 582 5.87 48.65 -7.02
C ALA A 582 6.03 47.88 -5.71
N THR A 583 5.46 48.42 -4.62
CA THR A 583 5.41 47.79 -3.31
C THR A 583 4.45 46.59 -3.29
N GLY A 584 4.62 45.71 -2.28
CA GLY A 584 3.79 44.52 -2.06
C GLY A 584 4.35 43.25 -2.72
N THR A 585 3.61 42.16 -2.64
CA THR A 585 4.00 40.85 -3.20
C THR A 585 4.04 40.92 -4.73
N ARG A 586 5.13 40.41 -5.29
CA ARG A 586 5.39 40.34 -6.73
C ARG A 586 5.74 38.91 -7.08
N TRP A 587 5.19 38.37 -8.17
CA TRP A 587 5.48 37.00 -8.60
C TRP A 587 5.48 36.85 -10.13
N THR A 588 6.13 35.82 -10.62
CA THR A 588 6.10 35.38 -12.02
C THR A 588 6.55 33.93 -12.13
N ASN A 589 6.35 33.29 -13.28
CA ASN A 589 6.93 31.99 -13.60
C ASN A 589 8.04 32.13 -14.65
N ILE A 590 9.10 31.32 -14.53
CA ILE A 590 9.96 30.99 -15.67
C ILE A 590 9.30 29.77 -16.34
N SER A 591 9.02 29.87 -17.64
CA SER A 591 8.54 28.76 -18.45
C SER A 591 9.64 28.28 -19.38
N VAL A 592 9.93 26.96 -19.37
CA VAL A 592 10.95 26.34 -20.20
C VAL A 592 10.29 25.24 -21.04
N GLY A 593 9.95 25.58 -22.29
CA GLY A 593 9.46 24.57 -23.26
C GLY A 593 10.56 23.56 -23.55
N ASN A 594 10.22 22.27 -23.59
CA ASN A 594 11.18 21.21 -23.82
C ASN A 594 10.51 19.98 -24.45
N ASN A 595 11.29 19.04 -24.96
CA ASN A 595 10.84 17.77 -25.53
C ASN A 595 10.95 16.58 -24.54
N ALA A 596 11.30 16.84 -23.30
CA ALA A 596 11.18 15.88 -22.22
C ALA A 596 9.73 15.80 -21.74
N SER A 597 9.43 14.84 -20.89
CA SER A 597 8.11 14.66 -20.29
C SER A 597 7.66 15.86 -19.48
N GLY A 598 6.35 16.13 -19.44
CA GLY A 598 5.76 17.16 -18.58
C GLY A 598 6.22 18.59 -18.91
N GLY A 599 6.57 18.87 -20.16
CA GLY A 599 6.88 20.24 -20.59
C GLY A 599 5.63 21.08 -20.85
N PRO A 600 5.66 22.43 -20.67
CA PRO A 600 6.82 23.21 -20.21
C PRO A 600 7.13 23.02 -18.73
N GLN A 601 8.41 23.03 -18.37
CA GLN A 601 8.82 23.11 -16.96
C GLN A 601 8.58 24.52 -16.44
N LEU A 602 7.86 24.64 -15.33
CA LEU A 602 7.59 25.89 -14.66
C LEU A 602 8.46 26.06 -13.42
N ILE A 603 8.93 27.31 -13.16
CA ILE A 603 9.65 27.68 -11.94
C ILE A 603 9.02 28.98 -11.41
N TYR A 604 8.41 28.90 -10.22
CA TYR A 604 7.75 30.04 -9.56
C TYR A 604 8.78 30.96 -8.89
N LEU A 605 8.66 32.25 -9.15
CA LEU A 605 9.49 33.30 -8.56
C LEU A 605 8.62 34.26 -7.75
N SER A 606 9.06 34.61 -6.55
CA SER A 606 8.36 35.59 -5.70
C SER A 606 9.32 36.55 -5.01
N GLY A 607 8.83 37.75 -4.62
CA GLY A 607 9.53 38.73 -3.84
C GLY A 607 8.60 39.82 -3.34
N THR A 608 9.06 40.65 -2.41
CA THR A 608 8.30 41.79 -1.88
C THR A 608 8.99 43.09 -2.23
N GLY A 609 8.29 43.99 -2.95
CA GLY A 609 8.73 45.37 -3.13
C GLY A 609 8.44 46.22 -1.88
N GLN A 610 9.38 47.05 -1.43
CA GLN A 610 9.25 47.93 -0.26
C GLN A 610 9.76 49.35 -0.56
#